data_a78b2efc1c0a5b66ce2d7207cc2a6b64
#
_entry.id   a78b2efc1c0a5b66ce2d7207cc2a6b64
#
_cell.length_a   1.000
_cell.length_b   1.000
_cell.length_c   1.000
_cell.angle_alpha   90.00
_cell.angle_beta   90.00
_cell.angle_gamma   90.00
#
_symmetry.space_group_name_H-M   'P 1'
#
loop_
_entity.id
_entity.type
_entity.pdbx_description
1 polymer ?
#
loop_
_entity_poly.entity_id
_entity_poly.type
_entity_poly.pdbx_seq_one_letter_code
_entity_poly.pdbx_strand_id
1 'polypeptide(L)'
;MPLSEQEIPVLVVGGSLVGLTTSVLLASHGVRHMLIERHRGTAIHPRAASFHQRTMEIFRSLGLQQAVEAAAEREFVQNGAIISVDSLSGKELACCYRSFNEGVEGLSPTSRLFITQIGLEPLLRERARELGADHHYA
;
A
#
# COMPACT_ATOMS: atom_id res chain seq x y z
N MET A 1 36.38 6.83 13.99
CA MET A 1 36.06 7.72 12.87
C MET A 1 34.95 8.66 13.31
N PRO A 2 35.07 9.97 13.12
CA PRO A 2 33.93 10.85 13.37
C PRO A 2 32.81 10.47 12.42
N LEU A 3 31.58 10.36 12.93
CA LEU A 3 30.39 10.20 12.12
C LEU A 3 30.29 11.44 11.23
N SER A 4 30.21 11.24 9.92
CA SER A 4 29.98 12.37 9.01
C SER A 4 28.54 12.86 9.23
N GLU A 5 28.40 14.09 9.68
CA GLU A 5 27.10 14.76 9.75
C GLU A 5 26.58 14.93 8.32
N GLN A 6 25.39 14.42 8.07
CA GLN A 6 24.72 14.57 6.79
C GLN A 6 23.47 15.44 7.00
N GLU A 7 23.43 16.59 6.36
CA GLU A 7 22.24 17.43 6.35
C GLU A 7 21.24 16.94 5.31
N ILE A 8 20.03 16.64 5.77
CA ILE A 8 18.90 16.26 4.92
C ILE A 8 17.68 17.10 5.29
N PRO A 9 16.90 17.59 4.32
CA PRO A 9 15.73 18.42 4.59
C PRO A 9 14.59 17.65 5.27
N VAL A 10 14.45 16.35 5.01
CA VAL A 10 13.38 15.53 5.56
C VAL A 10 13.93 14.16 5.99
N LEU A 11 13.65 13.77 7.23
CA LEU A 11 13.87 12.44 7.76
C LEU A 11 12.52 11.74 7.99
N VAL A 12 12.30 10.61 7.31
CA VAL A 12 11.15 9.73 7.51
C VAL A 12 11.57 8.59 8.45
N VAL A 13 10.94 8.48 9.60
CA VAL A 13 11.23 7.44 10.59
C VAL A 13 10.15 6.36 10.54
N GLY A 14 10.53 5.17 10.13
CA GLY A 14 9.66 4.00 9.95
C GLY A 14 9.41 3.66 8.47
N GLY A 15 9.70 2.42 8.10
CA GLY A 15 9.61 1.88 6.73
C GLY A 15 8.38 1.01 6.49
N SER A 16 7.26 1.29 7.15
CA SER A 16 5.98 0.64 6.90
C SER A 16 5.15 1.42 5.87
N LEU A 17 3.90 1.02 5.64
CA LEU A 17 3.00 1.59 4.61
C LEU A 17 3.01 3.12 4.59
N VAL A 18 2.90 3.77 5.75
CA VAL A 18 2.84 5.23 5.84
C VAL A 18 4.18 5.86 5.47
N GLY A 19 5.29 5.37 6.06
CA GLY A 19 6.62 5.91 5.76
C GLY A 19 7.05 5.66 4.32
N LEU A 20 6.81 4.47 3.78
CA LEU A 20 7.09 4.16 2.38
C LEU A 20 6.25 5.00 1.41
N THR A 21 4.94 5.16 1.68
CA THR A 21 4.10 6.04 0.86
C THR A 21 4.58 7.48 0.92
N THR A 22 4.94 7.97 2.11
CA THR A 22 5.52 9.31 2.28
C THR A 22 6.81 9.45 1.46
N SER A 23 7.68 8.44 1.52
CA SER A 23 8.94 8.43 0.76
C SER A 23 8.69 8.47 -0.75
N VAL A 24 7.78 7.65 -1.28
CA VAL A 24 7.40 7.69 -2.71
C VAL A 24 6.89 9.06 -3.12
N LEU A 25 6.02 9.67 -2.29
CA LEU A 25 5.46 11.00 -2.56
C LEU A 25 6.54 12.08 -2.53
N LEU A 26 7.41 12.11 -1.53
CA LEU A 26 8.53 13.05 -1.46
C LEU A 26 9.44 12.90 -2.68
N ALA A 27 9.82 11.68 -3.04
CA ALA A 27 10.64 11.41 -4.21
C ALA A 27 9.96 11.85 -5.51
N SER A 28 8.67 11.59 -5.67
CA SER A 28 7.90 12.00 -6.87
C SER A 28 7.82 13.52 -7.04
N HIS A 29 7.94 14.27 -5.94
CA HIS A 29 8.02 15.74 -5.94
C HIS A 29 9.46 16.29 -5.94
N GLY A 30 10.46 15.43 -6.10
CA GLY A 30 11.86 15.84 -6.11
C GLY A 30 12.40 16.33 -4.75
N VAL A 31 11.70 16.01 -3.66
CA VAL A 31 12.14 16.39 -2.31
C VAL A 31 13.18 15.40 -1.81
N ARG A 32 14.40 15.88 -1.58
CA ARG A 32 15.46 15.07 -0.97
C ARG A 32 15.07 14.66 0.45
N HIS A 33 15.15 13.37 0.74
CA HIS A 33 14.80 12.82 2.04
C HIS A 33 15.58 11.54 2.30
N MET A 34 15.58 11.12 3.55
CA MET A 34 16.11 9.83 3.99
C MET A 34 14.99 9.10 4.76
N LEU A 35 14.82 7.80 4.51
CA LEU A 35 13.96 6.95 5.31
C LEU A 35 14.83 6.00 6.13
N ILE A 36 14.56 5.93 7.44
CA ILE A 36 15.23 4.98 8.34
C ILE A 36 14.20 4.00 8.92
N GLU A 37 14.56 2.72 8.94
CA GLU A 37 13.74 1.64 9.49
C GLU A 37 14.58 0.74 10.40
N ARG A 38 14.08 0.44 11.60
CA ARG A 38 14.77 -0.39 12.61
C ARG A 38 14.77 -1.89 12.27
N HIS A 39 13.90 -2.33 11.38
CA HIS A 39 13.85 -3.73 10.96
C HIS A 39 14.62 -3.92 9.65
N ARG A 40 15.08 -5.15 9.41
CA ARG A 40 15.89 -5.48 8.22
C ARG A 40 15.13 -5.45 6.89
N GLY A 41 13.81 -5.38 6.92
CA GLY A 41 12.98 -5.42 5.72
C GLY A 41 11.56 -4.94 5.95
N THR A 42 10.73 -5.18 4.95
CA THR A 42 9.29 -4.90 4.98
C THR A 42 8.55 -5.87 5.92
N ALA A 43 7.27 -5.59 6.20
CA ALA A 43 6.45 -6.39 7.10
C ALA A 43 6.42 -7.87 6.70
N ILE A 44 6.51 -8.74 7.72
CA ILE A 44 6.41 -10.20 7.58
C ILE A 44 5.08 -10.75 8.11
N HIS A 45 4.27 -9.91 8.75
CA HIS A 45 2.94 -10.26 9.25
C HIS A 45 1.87 -9.51 8.48
N PRO A 46 0.82 -10.19 7.98
CA PRO A 46 -0.27 -9.53 7.29
C PRO A 46 -1.04 -8.64 8.28
N ARG A 47 -1.24 -7.40 7.90
CA ARG A 47 -2.11 -6.43 8.58
C ARG A 47 -2.89 -5.72 7.50
N ALA A 48 -4.06 -5.22 7.83
CA ALA A 48 -4.94 -4.48 6.94
C ALA A 48 -4.84 -4.95 5.47
N ALA A 49 -5.93 -5.13 4.81
CA ALA A 49 -5.93 -5.68 3.46
C ALA A 49 -6.85 -4.92 2.51
N SER A 50 -7.32 -3.74 2.87
CA SER A 50 -8.27 -3.00 2.03
C SER A 50 -7.84 -1.55 1.84
N PHE A 51 -7.82 -1.12 0.59
CA PHE A 51 -7.50 0.25 0.19
C PHE A 51 -8.67 0.85 -0.59
N HIS A 52 -9.03 2.08 -0.25
CA HIS A 52 -10.10 2.82 -0.92
C HIS A 52 -9.65 3.32 -2.30
N GLN A 53 -10.63 3.68 -3.13
CA GLN A 53 -10.41 4.23 -4.47
C GLN A 53 -9.42 5.40 -4.45
N ARG A 54 -9.52 6.30 -3.47
CA ARG A 54 -8.60 7.44 -3.34
C ARG A 54 -7.13 7.01 -3.20
N THR A 55 -6.86 5.94 -2.47
CA THR A 55 -5.51 5.39 -2.37
C THR A 55 -5.03 4.87 -3.73
N MET A 56 -5.91 4.19 -4.46
CA MET A 56 -5.59 3.67 -5.79
C MET A 56 -5.41 4.79 -6.82
N GLU A 57 -6.16 5.89 -6.73
CA GLU A 57 -5.92 7.10 -7.53
C GLU A 57 -4.52 7.68 -7.30
N ILE A 58 -4.08 7.75 -6.03
CA ILE A 58 -2.74 8.19 -5.69
C ILE A 58 -1.70 7.22 -6.27
N PHE A 59 -1.89 5.90 -6.10
CA PHE A 59 -0.99 4.91 -6.67
C PHE A 59 -0.94 4.97 -8.19
N ARG A 60 -2.08 5.25 -8.84
CA ARG A 60 -2.13 5.50 -10.29
C ARG A 60 -1.26 6.69 -10.69
N SER A 61 -1.36 7.80 -9.98
CA SER A 61 -0.54 9.00 -10.26
C SER A 61 0.96 8.77 -10.03
N LEU A 62 1.31 7.81 -9.18
CA LEU A 62 2.68 7.41 -8.88
C LEU A 62 3.21 6.27 -9.79
N GLY A 63 2.40 5.81 -10.77
CA GLY A 63 2.77 4.70 -11.66
C GLY A 63 2.77 3.32 -11.01
N LEU A 64 2.09 3.17 -9.87
CA LEU A 64 2.06 1.92 -9.08
C LEU A 64 0.83 1.05 -9.38
N GLN A 65 -0.21 1.58 -10.03
CA GLN A 65 -1.52 0.93 -10.14
C GLN A 65 -1.40 -0.51 -10.66
N GLN A 66 -0.78 -0.72 -11.81
CA GLN A 66 -0.69 -2.05 -12.43
C GLN A 66 0.05 -3.06 -11.56
N ALA A 67 1.16 -2.65 -10.95
CA ALA A 67 1.94 -3.53 -10.08
C ALA A 67 1.16 -3.93 -8.83
N VAL A 68 0.42 -2.98 -8.25
CA VAL A 68 -0.41 -3.21 -7.05
C VAL A 68 -1.61 -4.09 -7.39
N GLU A 69 -2.30 -3.86 -8.50
CA GLU A 69 -3.42 -4.70 -8.98
C GLU A 69 -2.95 -6.14 -9.25
N ALA A 70 -1.85 -6.33 -9.96
CA ALA A 70 -1.31 -7.65 -10.24
C ALA A 70 -0.84 -8.40 -8.98
N ALA A 71 -0.36 -7.71 -7.95
CA ALA A 71 -0.03 -8.32 -6.66
C ALA A 71 -1.29 -8.68 -5.87
N ALA A 72 -2.28 -7.81 -5.88
CA ALA A 72 -3.55 -7.99 -5.20
C ALA A 72 -4.34 -9.20 -5.71
N GLU A 73 -4.38 -9.41 -7.02
CA GLU A 73 -5.05 -10.56 -7.65
C GLU A 73 -4.45 -11.92 -7.25
N ARG A 74 -3.18 -11.93 -6.86
CA ARG A 74 -2.50 -13.15 -6.36
C ARG A 74 -2.87 -13.48 -4.92
N GLU A 75 -3.32 -12.48 -4.14
CA GLU A 75 -3.61 -12.65 -2.72
C GLU A 75 -5.11 -12.81 -2.44
N PHE A 76 -5.95 -12.10 -3.17
CA PHE A 76 -7.39 -12.02 -2.90
C PHE A 76 -8.24 -12.03 -4.16
N VAL A 77 -9.45 -12.59 -4.02
CA VAL A 77 -10.55 -12.29 -4.94
C VAL A 77 -11.01 -10.85 -4.67
N GLN A 78 -10.93 -9.99 -5.69
CA GLN A 78 -11.12 -8.55 -5.53
C GLN A 78 -12.59 -8.10 -5.36
N ASN A 79 -13.57 -8.94 -5.73
CA ASN A 79 -15.00 -8.70 -5.52
C ASN A 79 -15.47 -9.18 -4.14
N GLY A 80 -14.90 -8.55 -3.09
CA GLY A 80 -15.30 -8.87 -1.72
C GLY A 80 -16.75 -8.50 -1.43
N ALA A 81 -17.44 -9.34 -0.65
CA ALA A 81 -18.79 -9.12 -0.15
C ALA A 81 -18.79 -9.10 1.39
N ILE A 82 -19.83 -8.53 1.98
CA ILE A 82 -20.15 -8.71 3.40
C ILE A 82 -21.48 -9.45 3.47
N ILE A 83 -21.39 -10.70 3.87
CA ILE A 83 -22.54 -11.58 4.07
C ILE A 83 -22.54 -12.15 5.49
N SER A 84 -23.70 -12.36 6.03
CA SER A 84 -23.92 -13.12 7.26
C SER A 84 -24.34 -14.53 6.89
N VAL A 85 -23.72 -15.52 7.49
CA VAL A 85 -24.01 -16.94 7.28
C VAL A 85 -24.21 -17.63 8.62
N ASP A 86 -24.92 -18.72 8.66
CA ASP A 86 -25.10 -19.54 9.88
C ASP A 86 -23.83 -20.33 10.22
N SER A 87 -23.05 -20.69 9.19
CA SER A 87 -21.73 -21.34 9.30
C SER A 87 -20.94 -21.10 8.02
N LEU A 88 -19.61 -21.38 8.00
CA LEU A 88 -18.76 -21.16 6.82
C LEU A 88 -19.22 -21.93 5.57
N SER A 89 -19.93 -23.05 5.74
CA SER A 89 -20.52 -23.85 4.66
C SER A 89 -22.06 -23.81 4.64
N GLY A 90 -22.65 -22.95 5.45
CA GLY A 90 -24.09 -22.90 5.70
C GLY A 90 -24.84 -21.91 4.81
N LYS A 91 -26.07 -21.61 5.25
CA LYS A 91 -26.94 -20.71 4.51
C LYS A 91 -26.56 -19.25 4.71
N GLU A 92 -26.68 -18.47 3.65
CA GLU A 92 -26.69 -17.02 3.74
C GLU A 92 -27.93 -16.55 4.50
N LEU A 93 -27.72 -15.81 5.59
CA LEU A 93 -28.78 -15.24 6.43
C LEU A 93 -29.09 -13.81 6.02
N ALA A 94 -28.06 -13.02 5.63
CA ALA A 94 -28.20 -11.66 5.17
C ALA A 94 -27.01 -11.26 4.30
N CYS A 95 -27.22 -10.30 3.42
CA CYS A 95 -26.15 -9.68 2.62
C CYS A 95 -26.19 -8.16 2.83
N CYS A 96 -25.08 -7.59 3.34
CA CYS A 96 -24.93 -6.14 3.46
C CYS A 96 -24.44 -5.52 2.14
N TYR A 97 -23.43 -6.16 1.54
CA TYR A 97 -22.84 -5.74 0.27
C TYR A 97 -22.45 -6.97 -0.55
N ARG A 98 -22.87 -7.01 -1.82
CA ARG A 98 -22.46 -8.04 -2.78
C ARG A 98 -21.07 -7.75 -3.37
N SER A 99 -20.73 -6.49 -3.46
CA SER A 99 -19.38 -6.01 -3.85
C SER A 99 -19.08 -4.72 -3.14
N PHE A 100 -17.85 -4.55 -2.66
CA PHE A 100 -17.40 -3.28 -2.09
C PHE A 100 -17.25 -2.16 -3.13
N ASN A 101 -17.33 -2.50 -4.41
CA ASN A 101 -17.29 -1.54 -5.52
C ASN A 101 -18.68 -1.26 -6.10
N GLU A 102 -19.75 -1.87 -5.56
CA GLU A 102 -21.13 -1.63 -5.99
C GLU A 102 -21.53 -0.17 -5.73
N GLY A 103 -22.09 0.48 -6.74
CA GLY A 103 -22.58 1.86 -6.69
C GLY A 103 -21.49 2.94 -6.74
N VAL A 104 -20.22 2.57 -6.92
CA VAL A 104 -19.12 3.53 -7.06
C VAL A 104 -18.49 3.53 -8.44
N GLU A 105 -19.03 2.72 -9.36
CA GLU A 105 -18.63 2.67 -10.75
C GLU A 105 -18.87 4.04 -11.39
N GLY A 106 -17.85 4.59 -12.02
CA GLY A 106 -17.92 5.92 -12.64
C GLY A 106 -17.68 7.10 -11.70
N LEU A 107 -17.57 6.88 -10.37
CA LEU A 107 -17.20 7.94 -9.43
C LEU A 107 -15.67 8.08 -9.27
N SER A 108 -14.93 7.06 -9.65
CA SER A 108 -13.46 7.04 -9.62
C SER A 108 -12.93 6.28 -10.83
N PRO A 109 -11.77 6.66 -11.37
CA PRO A 109 -11.09 5.89 -12.42
C PRO A 109 -10.46 4.58 -11.88
N THR A 110 -10.61 4.30 -10.60
CA THR A 110 -10.07 3.13 -9.90
C THR A 110 -11.13 2.49 -9.01
N SER A 111 -10.87 1.27 -8.59
CA SER A 111 -11.73 0.52 -7.66
C SER A 111 -11.04 0.34 -6.30
N ARG A 112 -11.81 0.03 -5.28
CA ARG A 112 -11.28 -0.48 -4.01
C ARG A 112 -10.53 -1.78 -4.28
N LEU A 113 -9.43 -1.99 -3.55
CA LEU A 113 -8.54 -3.10 -3.77
C LEU A 113 -8.18 -3.77 -2.44
N PHE A 114 -8.03 -5.09 -2.48
CA PHE A 114 -7.58 -5.91 -1.36
C PHE A 114 -6.17 -6.42 -1.64
N ILE A 115 -5.22 -5.99 -0.83
CA ILE A 115 -3.82 -6.46 -0.82
C ILE A 115 -3.28 -6.34 0.61
N THR A 116 -2.50 -7.33 1.05
CA THR A 116 -1.89 -7.26 2.38
C THR A 116 -0.76 -6.25 2.43
N GLN A 117 -0.38 -5.87 3.64
CA GLN A 117 0.81 -5.06 3.89
C GLN A 117 2.07 -5.73 3.33
N ILE A 118 2.16 -7.07 3.44
CA ILE A 118 3.29 -7.86 2.91
C ILE A 118 3.41 -7.72 1.39
N GLY A 119 2.29 -7.73 0.68
CA GLY A 119 2.29 -7.58 -0.78
C GLY A 119 2.56 -6.15 -1.25
N LEU A 120 2.12 -5.15 -0.49
CA LEU A 120 2.20 -3.76 -0.91
C LEU A 120 3.53 -3.07 -0.56
N GLU A 121 4.10 -3.31 0.64
CA GLU A 121 5.33 -2.62 1.07
C GLU A 121 6.53 -2.81 0.13
N PRO A 122 6.80 -4.02 -0.42
CA PRO A 122 7.88 -4.20 -1.38
C PRO A 122 7.72 -3.33 -2.63
N LEU A 123 6.49 -3.17 -3.13
CA LEU A 123 6.20 -2.36 -4.32
C LEU A 123 6.45 -0.87 -4.06
N LEU A 124 6.01 -0.38 -2.88
CA LEU A 124 6.27 1.00 -2.46
C LEU A 124 7.77 1.25 -2.29
N ARG A 125 8.49 0.32 -1.66
CA ARG A 125 9.94 0.40 -1.45
C ARG A 125 10.69 0.47 -2.77
N GLU A 126 10.35 -0.40 -3.71
CA GLU A 126 10.99 -0.42 -5.03
C GLU A 126 10.69 0.85 -5.79
N ARG A 127 9.43 1.31 -5.80
CA ARG A 127 9.06 2.56 -6.46
C ARG A 127 9.79 3.77 -5.89
N ALA A 128 9.93 3.86 -4.57
CA ALA A 128 10.70 4.93 -3.94
C ALA A 128 12.17 4.91 -4.40
N ARG A 129 12.79 3.73 -4.49
CA ARG A 129 14.17 3.55 -4.96
C ARG A 129 14.34 3.95 -6.43
N GLU A 130 13.40 3.55 -7.30
CA GLU A 130 13.39 3.98 -8.71
C GLU A 130 13.35 5.50 -8.85
N LEU A 131 12.68 6.18 -7.92
CA LEU A 131 12.59 7.64 -7.85
C LEU A 131 13.78 8.29 -7.13
N GLY A 132 14.78 7.51 -6.71
CA GLY A 132 16.02 8.01 -6.09
C GLY A 132 15.93 8.24 -4.58
N ALA A 133 14.95 7.66 -3.89
CA ALA A 133 14.85 7.76 -2.42
C ALA A 133 15.99 6.99 -1.73
N ASP A 134 16.50 7.57 -0.65
CA ASP A 134 17.54 6.99 0.21
C ASP A 134 16.89 6.28 1.39
N HIS A 135 17.06 4.95 1.46
CA HIS A 135 16.45 4.08 2.46
C HIS A 135 17.51 3.30 3.23
N HIS A 136 17.47 3.40 4.56
CA HIS A 136 18.32 2.70 5.49
C HIS A 136 17.52 1.75 6.39
N TYR A 137 17.74 0.47 6.23
CA TYR A 137 17.17 -0.60 7.04
C TYR A 137 18.27 -1.18 7.93
N ALA A 138 17.93 -1.59 9.18
CA ALA A 138 18.88 -2.14 10.14
C ALA A 138 19.47 -3.49 9.72
#